data_4c6dc18138bc2273120c4f5bd96fe217
#
_entry.id   4c6dc18138bc2273120c4f5bd96fe217
#
_cell.length_a   1.000
_cell.length_b   1.000
_cell.length_c   1.000
_cell.angle_alpha   90.00
_cell.angle_beta   90.00
_cell.angle_gamma   90.00
#
_symmetry.space_group_name_H-M   'P 1'
#
loop_
_entity.id
_entity.type
_entity.pdbx_description
1 polymer ?
#
loop_
_entity_poly.entity_id
_entity_poly.type
_entity_poly.pdbx_seq_one_letter_code
_entity_poly.pdbx_strand_id
1 'polypeptide(L)'
;IIRVLDKLVKKMLNRSTLDKGVVNFVVSVLKFVMYAILIMIVVDKLGFQTTSLLTLFGSAALAIGMSLQGSLSNFAGGILILIFKPFKVGDYIIVGTNEGTVKSIEILYTRLVTIDNKVVMLPNGSLSNSSIVNVGAENTRRIDIQIGIGYSSDIPKAKKLLEQVINSEKGILKDKDILVVVKSLDESCVTLETRAWVNTADYWNVRFNLLERYKNIFDENGIEIPFNQLDVHMK
;
A
#
# COMPACT_ATOMS: atom_id res chain seq x y z
N ILE A 1 -2.37 4.06 -47.37
CA ILE A 1 -2.31 4.53 -45.95
C ILE A 1 -2.32 3.33 -45.03
N ILE A 2 -3.34 2.40 -45.03
CA ILE A 2 -3.47 1.27 -44.11
C ILE A 2 -2.21 0.36 -44.09
N ARG A 3 -1.68 0.01 -45.29
CA ARG A 3 -0.46 -0.80 -45.41
C ARG A 3 0.80 -0.13 -44.83
N VAL A 4 0.88 1.20 -44.93
CA VAL A 4 1.99 1.97 -44.36
C VAL A 4 1.90 2.01 -42.84
N LEU A 5 0.71 2.29 -42.30
CA LEU A 5 0.45 2.25 -40.85
C LEU A 5 0.71 0.87 -40.24
N ASP A 6 0.27 -0.21 -40.93
CA ASP A 6 0.57 -1.60 -40.53
C ASP A 6 2.07 -1.86 -40.41
N LYS A 7 2.86 -1.45 -41.42
CA LYS A 7 4.32 -1.60 -41.37
C LYS A 7 4.96 -0.80 -40.27
N LEU A 8 4.51 0.42 -40.02
CA LEU A 8 5.03 1.28 -38.95
C LEU A 8 4.71 0.71 -37.57
N VAL A 9 3.43 0.33 -37.35
CA VAL A 9 3.00 -0.28 -36.07
C VAL A 9 3.76 -1.57 -35.80
N LYS A 10 3.86 -2.48 -36.79
CA LYS A 10 4.67 -3.70 -36.64
C LYS A 10 6.13 -3.42 -36.36
N LYS A 11 6.73 -2.43 -37.03
CA LYS A 11 8.13 -2.06 -36.80
C LYS A 11 8.35 -1.50 -35.39
N MET A 12 7.42 -0.72 -34.87
CA MET A 12 7.48 -0.19 -33.50
C MET A 12 7.30 -1.28 -32.46
N LEU A 13 6.27 -2.13 -32.63
CA LEU A 13 5.96 -3.20 -31.67
C LEU A 13 7.00 -4.33 -31.67
N ASN A 14 7.58 -4.65 -32.82
CA ASN A 14 8.65 -5.65 -32.90
C ASN A 14 9.99 -5.22 -32.27
N ARG A 15 10.13 -3.92 -31.92
CA ARG A 15 11.25 -3.40 -31.12
C ARG A 15 11.03 -3.52 -29.62
N SER A 16 9.81 -3.83 -29.19
CA SER A 16 9.48 -4.05 -27.78
C SER A 16 9.71 -5.50 -27.40
N THR A 17 9.80 -5.77 -26.11
CA THR A 17 9.93 -7.13 -25.51
C THR A 17 8.59 -7.89 -25.47
N LEU A 18 7.56 -7.41 -26.20
CA LEU A 18 6.24 -8.02 -26.22
C LEU A 18 6.23 -9.34 -26.96
N ASP A 19 5.43 -10.28 -26.47
CA ASP A 19 5.17 -11.54 -27.16
C ASP A 19 4.61 -11.32 -28.57
N LYS A 20 5.07 -12.11 -29.53
CA LYS A 20 4.62 -12.03 -30.93
C LYS A 20 3.12 -12.21 -31.10
N GLY A 21 2.49 -13.01 -30.23
CA GLY A 21 1.03 -13.20 -30.23
C GLY A 21 0.29 -11.90 -29.90
N VAL A 22 0.77 -11.17 -28.87
CA VAL A 22 0.20 -9.86 -28.47
C VAL A 22 0.36 -8.84 -29.60
N VAL A 23 1.56 -8.77 -30.21
CA VAL A 23 1.82 -7.86 -31.34
C VAL A 23 0.84 -8.14 -32.49
N ASN A 24 0.69 -9.40 -32.89
CA ASN A 24 -0.20 -9.80 -33.99
C ASN A 24 -1.66 -9.50 -33.66
N PHE A 25 -2.10 -9.73 -32.42
CA PHE A 25 -3.45 -9.40 -31.98
C PHE A 25 -3.74 -7.90 -32.09
N VAL A 26 -2.88 -7.06 -31.51
CA VAL A 26 -3.03 -5.59 -31.56
C VAL A 26 -3.08 -5.09 -33.00
N VAL A 27 -2.18 -5.56 -33.86
CA VAL A 27 -2.15 -5.20 -35.28
C VAL A 27 -3.44 -5.62 -35.98
N SER A 28 -3.99 -6.81 -35.68
CA SER A 28 -5.23 -7.31 -36.27
C SER A 28 -6.43 -6.47 -35.86
N VAL A 29 -6.51 -6.10 -34.58
CA VAL A 29 -7.59 -5.20 -34.07
C VAL A 29 -7.51 -3.83 -34.73
N LEU A 30 -6.33 -3.22 -34.82
CA LEU A 30 -6.13 -1.94 -35.48
C LEU A 30 -6.51 -1.98 -36.94
N LYS A 31 -6.15 -3.06 -37.69
CA LYS A 31 -6.58 -3.25 -39.06
C LYS A 31 -8.08 -3.33 -39.18
N PHE A 32 -8.72 -4.14 -38.33
CA PHE A 32 -10.19 -4.27 -38.36
C PHE A 32 -10.86 -2.90 -38.19
N VAL A 33 -10.45 -2.10 -37.20
CA VAL A 33 -10.98 -0.75 -36.97
C VAL A 33 -10.74 0.15 -38.17
N MET A 34 -9.52 0.16 -38.74
CA MET A 34 -9.21 0.98 -39.93
C MET A 34 -10.05 0.59 -41.17
N TYR A 35 -10.26 -0.71 -41.40
CA TYR A 35 -11.13 -1.17 -42.51
C TYR A 35 -12.59 -0.83 -42.24
N ALA A 36 -13.09 -0.94 -41.03
CA ALA A 36 -14.45 -0.55 -40.68
C ALA A 36 -14.68 0.94 -40.92
N ILE A 37 -13.74 1.81 -40.53
CA ILE A 37 -13.80 3.26 -40.83
C ILE A 37 -13.75 3.52 -42.34
N LEU A 38 -12.85 2.84 -43.06
CA LEU A 38 -12.75 2.99 -44.53
C LEU A 38 -14.05 2.62 -45.24
N ILE A 39 -14.65 1.49 -44.86
CA ILE A 39 -15.93 1.03 -45.41
C ILE A 39 -17.01 2.08 -45.15
N MET A 40 -17.10 2.63 -43.93
CA MET A 40 -18.07 3.69 -43.62
C MET A 40 -17.90 4.93 -44.49
N ILE A 41 -16.65 5.38 -44.67
CA ILE A 41 -16.37 6.54 -45.55
C ILE A 41 -16.78 6.27 -46.99
N VAL A 42 -16.51 5.07 -47.51
CA VAL A 42 -16.87 4.71 -48.89
C VAL A 42 -18.38 4.65 -49.07
N VAL A 43 -19.12 4.03 -48.14
CA VAL A 43 -20.57 3.91 -48.14
C VAL A 43 -21.24 5.28 -48.09
N ASP A 44 -20.73 6.20 -47.26
CA ASP A 44 -21.19 7.58 -47.18
C ASP A 44 -20.99 8.33 -48.49
N LYS A 45 -19.82 8.19 -49.12
CA LYS A 45 -19.53 8.81 -50.45
C LYS A 45 -20.38 8.26 -51.59
N LEU A 46 -20.89 7.04 -51.47
CA LEU A 46 -21.83 6.44 -52.43
C LEU A 46 -23.27 6.91 -52.20
N GLY A 47 -23.53 7.80 -51.25
CA GLY A 47 -24.84 8.37 -50.95
C GLY A 47 -25.77 7.49 -50.11
N PHE A 48 -25.25 6.42 -49.48
CA PHE A 48 -26.05 5.59 -48.58
C PHE A 48 -26.09 6.18 -47.16
N GLN A 49 -27.23 6.05 -46.51
CA GLN A 49 -27.36 6.48 -45.11
C GLN A 49 -26.52 5.59 -44.16
N THR A 50 -25.49 6.18 -43.59
CA THR A 50 -24.57 5.46 -42.68
C THR A 50 -25.01 5.50 -41.23
N THR A 51 -26.10 6.19 -40.87
CA THR A 51 -26.60 6.38 -39.49
C THR A 51 -26.84 5.07 -38.76
N SER A 52 -27.46 4.08 -39.41
CA SER A 52 -27.70 2.76 -38.79
C SER A 52 -26.40 2.00 -38.50
N LEU A 53 -25.41 2.11 -39.41
CA LEU A 53 -24.08 1.51 -39.20
C LEU A 53 -23.33 2.21 -38.06
N LEU A 54 -23.38 3.54 -37.96
CA LEU A 54 -22.80 4.31 -36.85
C LEU A 54 -23.43 3.91 -35.54
N THR A 55 -24.75 3.75 -35.48
CA THR A 55 -25.45 3.29 -34.27
C THR A 55 -25.00 1.88 -33.85
N LEU A 56 -24.88 0.97 -34.82
CA LEU A 56 -24.40 -0.40 -34.58
C LEU A 56 -22.97 -0.41 -34.05
N PHE A 57 -22.05 0.33 -34.70
CA PHE A 57 -20.65 0.42 -34.23
C PHE A 57 -20.54 1.14 -32.89
N GLY A 58 -21.36 2.17 -32.65
CA GLY A 58 -21.39 2.88 -31.37
C GLY A 58 -21.84 1.98 -30.22
N SER A 59 -22.90 1.19 -30.42
CA SER A 59 -23.37 0.23 -29.41
C SER A 59 -22.37 -0.90 -29.17
N ALA A 60 -21.72 -1.41 -30.23
CA ALA A 60 -20.65 -2.40 -30.07
C ALA A 60 -19.42 -1.84 -29.33
N ALA A 61 -19.02 -0.60 -29.66
CA ALA A 61 -17.91 0.08 -28.97
C ALA A 61 -18.22 0.31 -27.49
N LEU A 62 -19.47 0.69 -27.16
CA LEU A 62 -19.91 0.83 -25.78
C LEU A 62 -19.82 -0.51 -25.01
N ALA A 63 -20.33 -1.60 -25.62
CA ALA A 63 -20.28 -2.92 -25.01
C ALA A 63 -18.83 -3.39 -24.75
N ILE A 64 -17.92 -3.17 -25.71
CA ILE A 64 -16.49 -3.47 -25.55
C ILE A 64 -15.88 -2.57 -24.46
N GLY A 65 -16.18 -1.27 -24.47
CA GLY A 65 -15.70 -0.33 -23.46
C GLY A 65 -16.11 -0.73 -22.04
N MET A 66 -17.37 -1.13 -21.85
CA MET A 66 -17.86 -1.65 -20.56
C MET A 66 -17.15 -2.95 -20.16
N SER A 67 -16.90 -3.85 -21.10
CA SER A 67 -16.18 -5.10 -20.84
C SER A 67 -14.72 -4.86 -20.44
N LEU A 68 -14.09 -3.83 -20.97
CA LEU A 68 -12.70 -3.46 -20.69
C LEU A 68 -12.54 -2.44 -19.55
N GLN A 69 -13.65 -1.98 -18.94
CA GLN A 69 -13.66 -0.92 -17.92
C GLN A 69 -12.65 -1.16 -16.80
N GLY A 70 -12.57 -2.40 -16.27
CA GLY A 70 -11.64 -2.76 -15.21
C GLY A 70 -10.17 -2.63 -15.63
N SER A 71 -9.82 -3.08 -16.84
CA SER A 71 -8.46 -2.96 -17.37
C SER A 71 -8.07 -1.51 -17.64
N LEU A 72 -9.00 -0.72 -18.17
CA LEU A 72 -8.79 0.71 -18.42
C LEU A 72 -8.64 1.50 -17.12
N SER A 73 -9.41 1.15 -16.08
CA SER A 73 -9.27 1.71 -14.74
C SER A 73 -7.89 1.41 -14.13
N ASN A 74 -7.40 0.16 -14.28
CA ASN A 74 -6.08 -0.21 -13.81
C ASN A 74 -4.97 0.52 -14.57
N PHE A 75 -5.09 0.68 -15.88
CA PHE A 75 -4.16 1.45 -16.69
C PHE A 75 -4.10 2.91 -16.25
N ALA A 76 -5.26 3.56 -16.11
CA ALA A 76 -5.35 4.94 -15.64
C ALA A 76 -4.78 5.08 -14.23
N GLY A 77 -5.12 4.15 -13.31
CA GLY A 77 -4.57 4.12 -11.96
C GLY A 77 -3.05 3.98 -11.94
N GLY A 78 -2.47 3.14 -12.80
CA GLY A 78 -1.01 3.01 -12.95
C GLY A 78 -0.35 4.31 -13.39
N ILE A 79 -0.92 5.01 -14.36
CA ILE A 79 -0.44 6.32 -14.80
C ILE A 79 -0.50 7.35 -13.65
N LEU A 80 -1.62 7.40 -12.92
CA LEU A 80 -1.78 8.31 -11.78
C LEU A 80 -0.74 8.04 -10.69
N ILE A 81 -0.50 6.77 -10.34
CA ILE A 81 0.53 6.40 -9.37
C ILE A 81 1.92 6.84 -9.82
N LEU A 82 2.27 6.66 -11.11
CA LEU A 82 3.58 7.04 -11.66
C LEU A 82 3.78 8.56 -11.74
N ILE A 83 2.71 9.33 -11.97
CA ILE A 83 2.76 10.81 -12.03
C ILE A 83 2.82 11.41 -10.64
N PHE A 84 1.85 11.07 -9.78
CA PHE A 84 1.70 11.69 -8.45
C PHE A 84 2.62 11.07 -7.39
N LYS A 85 3.09 9.84 -7.60
CA LYS A 85 4.03 9.12 -6.74
C LYS A 85 3.65 9.13 -5.25
N PRO A 86 2.43 8.72 -4.88
CA PRO A 86 2.02 8.63 -3.48
C PRO A 86 2.91 7.66 -2.70
N PHE A 87 3.57 6.74 -3.39
CA PHE A 87 4.64 5.86 -2.92
C PHE A 87 5.61 5.57 -4.06
N LYS A 88 6.79 5.04 -3.73
CA LYS A 88 7.87 4.71 -4.66
C LYS A 88 8.25 3.24 -4.52
N VAL A 89 8.98 2.72 -5.50
CA VAL A 89 9.64 1.40 -5.39
C VAL A 89 10.62 1.46 -4.23
N GLY A 90 10.53 0.49 -3.33
CA GLY A 90 11.27 0.42 -2.07
C GLY A 90 10.49 0.86 -0.82
N ASP A 91 9.40 1.62 -0.96
CA ASP A 91 8.57 2.01 0.18
C ASP A 91 7.80 0.80 0.74
N TYR A 92 7.65 0.75 2.05
CA TYR A 92 6.73 -0.18 2.70
C TYR A 92 5.36 0.47 2.83
N ILE A 93 4.35 -0.14 2.22
CA ILE A 93 2.98 0.38 2.22
C ILE A 93 1.98 -0.61 2.79
N ILE A 94 0.91 -0.08 3.38
CA ILE A 94 -0.23 -0.85 3.88
C ILE A 94 -1.48 -0.37 3.14
N VAL A 95 -2.23 -1.31 2.56
CA VAL A 95 -3.45 -1.05 1.78
C VAL A 95 -4.52 -2.06 2.21
N GLY A 96 -5.46 -1.62 3.04
CA GLY A 96 -6.43 -2.52 3.66
C GLY A 96 -5.74 -3.59 4.51
N THR A 97 -5.93 -4.85 4.17
CA THR A 97 -5.29 -6.00 4.83
C THR A 97 -3.96 -6.42 4.19
N ASN A 98 -3.58 -5.81 3.07
CA ASN A 98 -2.33 -6.13 2.36
C ASN A 98 -1.24 -5.15 2.77
N GLU A 99 -0.04 -5.68 3.02
CA GLU A 99 1.13 -4.89 3.33
C GLU A 99 2.39 -5.48 2.71
N GLY A 100 3.39 -4.65 2.46
CA GLY A 100 4.68 -5.08 1.94
C GLY A 100 5.49 -3.98 1.30
N THR A 101 6.71 -4.32 0.93
CA THR A 101 7.61 -3.42 0.19
C THR A 101 7.25 -3.40 -1.28
N VAL A 102 7.11 -2.22 -1.86
CA VAL A 102 6.84 -2.02 -3.30
C VAL A 102 8.04 -2.52 -4.10
N LYS A 103 7.87 -3.61 -4.84
CA LYS A 103 8.91 -4.22 -5.68
C LYS A 103 8.94 -3.61 -7.08
N SER A 104 7.75 -3.40 -7.67
CA SER A 104 7.58 -2.79 -8.99
C SER A 104 6.21 -2.15 -9.12
N ILE A 105 6.13 -1.10 -9.95
CA ILE A 105 4.89 -0.49 -10.38
C ILE A 105 4.79 -0.75 -11.88
N GLU A 106 3.88 -1.66 -12.25
CA GLU A 106 3.64 -2.07 -13.63
C GLU A 106 2.44 -1.32 -14.21
N ILE A 107 2.14 -1.52 -15.48
CA ILE A 107 1.08 -0.76 -16.16
C ILE A 107 -0.29 -0.98 -15.52
N LEU A 108 -0.63 -2.22 -15.14
CA LEU A 108 -1.95 -2.58 -14.61
C LEU A 108 -1.93 -2.91 -13.11
N TYR A 109 -0.78 -3.31 -12.59
CA TYR A 109 -0.62 -3.82 -11.22
C TYR A 109 0.62 -3.23 -10.55
N THR A 110 0.52 -3.04 -9.25
CA THR A 110 1.66 -2.80 -8.37
C THR A 110 1.99 -4.07 -7.60
N ARG A 111 3.25 -4.44 -7.56
CA ARG A 111 3.75 -5.64 -6.94
C ARG A 111 4.38 -5.33 -5.59
N LEU A 112 3.88 -5.94 -4.52
CA LEU A 112 4.47 -5.87 -3.19
C LEU A 112 5.15 -7.19 -2.85
N VAL A 113 6.15 -7.11 -1.97
CA VAL A 113 6.77 -8.26 -1.32
C VAL A 113 6.59 -8.11 0.18
N THR A 114 5.92 -9.07 0.80
CA THR A 114 5.69 -9.09 2.26
C THR A 114 6.96 -9.44 3.01
N ILE A 115 6.96 -9.23 4.34
CA ILE A 115 8.11 -9.55 5.21
C ILE A 115 8.46 -11.05 5.16
N ASP A 116 7.47 -11.92 4.99
CA ASP A 116 7.63 -13.37 4.83
C ASP A 116 7.86 -13.80 3.37
N ASN A 117 8.27 -12.84 2.51
CA ASN A 117 8.67 -13.04 1.12
C ASN A 117 7.57 -13.55 0.18
N LYS A 118 6.30 -13.29 0.49
CA LYS A 118 5.18 -13.52 -0.43
C LYS A 118 5.02 -12.34 -1.38
N VAL A 119 4.49 -12.61 -2.58
CA VAL A 119 4.19 -11.59 -3.57
C VAL A 119 2.70 -11.28 -3.54
N VAL A 120 2.36 -10.01 -3.36
CA VAL A 120 1.00 -9.49 -3.46
C VAL A 120 0.91 -8.62 -4.72
N MET A 121 -0.07 -8.93 -5.58
CA MET A 121 -0.35 -8.17 -6.80
C MET A 121 -1.59 -7.32 -6.57
N LEU A 122 -1.44 -6.00 -6.55
CA LEU A 122 -2.54 -5.06 -6.33
C LEU A 122 -2.92 -4.38 -7.66
N PRO A 123 -4.20 -4.45 -8.08
CA PRO A 123 -4.68 -3.73 -9.26
C PRO A 123 -4.53 -2.22 -9.07
N ASN A 124 -3.89 -1.52 -10.01
CA ASN A 124 -3.59 -0.10 -9.88
C ASN A 124 -4.85 0.79 -9.78
N GLY A 125 -5.94 0.40 -10.42
CA GLY A 125 -7.20 1.14 -10.35
C GLY A 125 -7.79 1.12 -8.94
N SER A 126 -7.74 -0.02 -8.25
CA SER A 126 -8.13 -0.11 -6.84
C SER A 126 -7.16 0.65 -5.94
N LEU A 127 -5.85 0.49 -6.20
CA LEU A 127 -4.80 1.09 -5.39
C LEU A 127 -4.83 2.62 -5.45
N SER A 128 -5.02 3.21 -6.63
CA SER A 128 -5.09 4.67 -6.82
C SER A 128 -6.31 5.32 -6.15
N ASN A 129 -7.37 4.54 -5.89
CA ASN A 129 -8.61 5.00 -5.27
C ASN A 129 -8.74 4.60 -3.78
N SER A 130 -7.74 3.90 -3.22
CA SER A 130 -7.77 3.45 -1.83
C SER A 130 -6.96 4.37 -0.91
N SER A 131 -7.24 4.28 0.39
CA SER A 131 -6.37 4.86 1.41
C SER A 131 -5.08 4.03 1.50
N ILE A 132 -3.94 4.70 1.43
CA ILE A 132 -2.62 4.08 1.49
C ILE A 132 -1.87 4.63 2.70
N VAL A 133 -1.38 3.76 3.57
CA VAL A 133 -0.44 4.13 4.61
C VAL A 133 0.96 3.85 4.09
N ASN A 134 1.72 4.89 3.79
CA ASN A 134 3.12 4.77 3.39
C ASN A 134 4.01 4.89 4.62
N VAL A 135 4.51 3.77 5.09
CA VAL A 135 5.36 3.67 6.29
C VAL A 135 6.79 4.09 6.01
N GLY A 136 7.22 4.01 4.75
CA GLY A 136 8.58 4.33 4.32
C GLY A 136 8.76 5.77 3.83
N ALA A 137 7.69 6.58 3.74
CA ALA A 137 7.76 7.92 3.21
C ALA A 137 8.56 8.89 4.08
N GLU A 138 8.44 8.75 5.40
CA GLU A 138 9.12 9.60 6.37
C GLU A 138 10.35 8.91 6.95
N ASN A 139 11.44 9.67 7.14
CA ASN A 139 12.70 9.16 7.67
C ASN A 139 12.62 8.77 9.15
N THR A 140 11.64 9.32 9.88
CA THR A 140 11.46 9.07 11.30
C THR A 140 10.07 8.54 11.61
N ARG A 141 10.00 7.65 12.60
CA ARG A 141 8.76 7.01 13.02
C ARG A 141 8.64 7.04 14.54
N ARG A 142 7.41 7.18 15.06
CA ARG A 142 7.16 7.13 16.50
C ARG A 142 6.85 5.68 16.91
N ILE A 143 7.55 5.22 17.94
CA ILE A 143 7.26 3.97 18.63
C ILE A 143 6.32 4.29 19.80
N ASP A 144 5.16 3.66 19.81
CA ASP A 144 4.20 3.71 20.91
C ASP A 144 4.14 2.31 21.53
N ILE A 145 4.50 2.20 22.83
CA ILE A 145 4.46 0.95 23.58
C ILE A 145 3.58 1.14 24.81
N GLN A 146 2.70 0.18 25.03
CA GLN A 146 1.83 0.11 26.19
C GLN A 146 2.30 -1.03 27.09
N ILE A 147 2.32 -0.78 28.40
CA ILE A 147 2.68 -1.77 29.42
C ILE A 147 1.78 -1.57 30.63
N GLY A 148 1.14 -2.65 31.09
CA GLY A 148 0.31 -2.66 32.29
C GLY A 148 1.14 -2.87 33.55
N ILE A 149 0.82 -2.13 34.62
CA ILE A 149 1.37 -2.35 35.97
C ILE A 149 0.24 -2.61 36.96
N GLY A 150 0.52 -3.32 38.02
CA GLY A 150 -0.44 -3.58 39.09
C GLY A 150 -0.93 -2.28 39.75
N TYR A 151 -2.18 -2.25 40.23
CA TYR A 151 -2.75 -1.10 40.92
C TYR A 151 -2.01 -0.71 42.23
N SER A 152 -1.31 -1.66 42.86
CA SER A 152 -0.46 -1.43 44.00
C SER A 152 0.92 -0.86 43.67
N SER A 153 1.29 -0.81 42.38
CA SER A 153 2.61 -0.35 41.93
C SER A 153 2.75 1.16 42.03
N ASP A 154 3.97 1.63 42.33
CA ASP A 154 4.34 3.04 42.34
C ASP A 154 4.43 3.59 40.90
N ILE A 155 3.40 4.30 40.47
CA ILE A 155 3.30 4.90 39.12
C ILE A 155 4.47 5.88 38.85
N PRO A 156 4.80 6.85 39.72
CA PRO A 156 5.97 7.73 39.55
C PRO A 156 7.28 6.97 39.34
N LYS A 157 7.53 5.93 40.15
CA LYS A 157 8.71 5.08 40.02
C LYS A 157 8.72 4.34 38.69
N ALA A 158 7.60 3.73 38.28
CA ALA A 158 7.47 3.03 37.01
C ALA A 158 7.74 3.94 35.81
N LYS A 159 7.16 5.14 35.78
CA LYS A 159 7.42 6.13 34.73
C LYS A 159 8.90 6.50 34.65
N LYS A 160 9.54 6.78 35.76
CA LYS A 160 10.98 7.13 35.83
C LYS A 160 11.86 6.01 35.27
N LEU A 161 11.55 4.75 35.57
CA LEU A 161 12.26 3.58 35.05
C LEU A 161 12.10 3.47 33.53
N LEU A 162 10.90 3.65 32.99
CA LEU A 162 10.66 3.65 31.55
C LEU A 162 11.41 4.78 30.85
N GLU A 163 11.41 6.00 31.41
CA GLU A 163 12.18 7.13 30.90
C GLU A 163 13.69 6.84 30.89
N GLN A 164 14.23 6.19 31.91
CA GLN A 164 15.64 5.78 31.97
C GLN A 164 15.99 4.78 30.88
N VAL A 165 15.14 3.78 30.64
CA VAL A 165 15.32 2.80 29.54
C VAL A 165 15.31 3.49 28.18
N ILE A 166 14.32 4.35 27.92
CA ILE A 166 14.21 5.07 26.65
C ILE A 166 15.45 5.94 26.42
N ASN A 167 15.85 6.74 27.42
CA ASN A 167 17.00 7.64 27.30
C ASN A 167 18.34 6.91 27.10
N SER A 168 18.45 5.68 27.56
CA SER A 168 19.65 4.85 27.39
C SER A 168 19.66 4.02 26.10
N GLU A 169 18.54 3.97 25.37
CA GLU A 169 18.43 3.22 24.11
C GLU A 169 19.09 4.00 22.95
N LYS A 170 19.99 3.32 22.22
CA LYS A 170 20.85 3.98 21.21
C LYS A 170 20.08 4.44 19.95
N GLY A 171 18.95 3.82 19.63
CA GLY A 171 18.17 4.16 18.44
C GLY A 171 17.17 5.30 18.63
N ILE A 172 17.03 5.83 19.85
CA ILE A 172 16.09 6.91 20.15
C ILE A 172 16.66 8.27 19.72
N LEU A 173 15.84 9.05 19.02
CA LEU A 173 16.15 10.42 18.60
C LEU A 173 15.91 11.36 19.78
N LYS A 174 17.01 11.84 20.38
CA LYS A 174 16.98 12.65 21.61
C LYS A 174 16.59 14.12 21.39
N ASP A 175 16.53 14.55 20.14
CA ASP A 175 16.06 15.87 19.69
C ASP A 175 14.54 15.96 19.61
N LYS A 176 13.84 14.82 19.79
CA LYS A 176 12.38 14.72 19.74
C LYS A 176 11.81 14.34 21.11
N ASP A 177 10.56 14.75 21.35
CA ASP A 177 9.88 14.56 22.62
C ASP A 177 9.70 13.07 22.95
N ILE A 178 10.03 12.73 24.19
CA ILE A 178 9.75 11.46 24.84
C ILE A 178 8.56 11.69 25.78
N LEU A 179 7.55 10.81 25.71
CA LEU A 179 6.38 10.89 26.57
C LEU A 179 6.19 9.58 27.32
N VAL A 180 5.99 9.66 28.66
CA VAL A 180 5.61 8.52 29.51
C VAL A 180 4.42 8.93 30.36
N VAL A 181 3.25 8.37 30.05
CA VAL A 181 1.98 8.76 30.68
C VAL A 181 1.15 7.55 31.13
N VAL A 182 0.21 7.77 32.04
CA VAL A 182 -0.88 6.82 32.25
C VAL A 182 -1.85 6.99 31.10
N LYS A 183 -2.11 5.91 30.36
CA LYS A 183 -3.04 5.89 29.24
C LYS A 183 -4.46 5.59 29.68
N SER A 184 -4.62 4.56 30.50
CA SER A 184 -5.91 4.08 30.97
C SER A 184 -5.78 3.36 32.32
N LEU A 185 -6.91 3.25 33.00
CA LEU A 185 -7.11 2.42 34.17
C LEU A 185 -8.01 1.27 33.73
N ASP A 186 -7.42 0.10 33.53
CA ASP A 186 -8.08 -1.06 32.96
C ASP A 186 -8.52 -2.03 34.07
N GLU A 187 -9.29 -3.09 33.77
CA GLU A 187 -9.88 -4.00 34.76
C GLU A 187 -8.86 -4.63 35.73
N SER A 188 -7.64 -4.93 35.27
CA SER A 188 -6.62 -5.62 36.05
C SER A 188 -5.30 -4.87 36.15
N CYS A 189 -5.14 -3.74 35.52
CA CYS A 189 -3.88 -3.00 35.49
C CYS A 189 -4.06 -1.50 35.24
N VAL A 190 -3.05 -0.74 35.57
CA VAL A 190 -2.85 0.64 35.12
C VAL A 190 -1.96 0.60 33.90
N THR A 191 -2.51 0.95 32.71
CA THR A 191 -1.73 0.95 31.48
C THR A 191 -0.93 2.24 31.33
N LEU A 192 0.38 2.10 31.29
CA LEU A 192 1.32 3.17 30.93
C LEU A 192 1.57 3.14 29.43
N GLU A 193 1.69 4.32 28.82
CA GLU A 193 2.08 4.45 27.41
C GLU A 193 3.38 5.25 27.32
N THR A 194 4.33 4.69 26.55
CA THR A 194 5.57 5.38 26.19
C THR A 194 5.55 5.73 24.71
N ARG A 195 6.02 6.94 24.37
CA ARG A 195 6.18 7.40 22.99
C ARG A 195 7.59 7.92 22.80
N ALA A 196 8.28 7.41 21.80
CA ALA A 196 9.62 7.83 21.43
C ALA A 196 9.82 7.78 19.92
N TRP A 197 10.72 8.61 19.41
CA TRP A 197 10.98 8.71 17.98
C TRP A 197 12.28 7.99 17.61
N VAL A 198 12.27 7.33 16.45
CA VAL A 198 13.41 6.58 15.89
C VAL A 198 13.51 6.84 14.39
N ASN A 199 14.64 6.49 13.79
CA ASN A 199 14.68 6.37 12.33
C ASN A 199 13.79 5.22 11.87
N THR A 200 13.12 5.38 10.76
CA THR A 200 12.18 4.38 10.23
C THR A 200 12.84 3.01 10.04
N ALA A 201 14.12 2.97 9.63
CA ALA A 201 14.88 1.73 9.45
C ALA A 201 15.11 0.97 10.76
N ASP A 202 15.20 1.67 11.90
CA ASP A 202 15.52 1.09 13.22
C ASP A 202 14.27 0.70 14.02
N TYR A 203 13.08 1.02 13.50
CA TYR A 203 11.80 0.93 14.23
C TYR A 203 11.59 -0.42 14.92
N TRP A 204 11.73 -1.52 14.18
CA TRP A 204 11.45 -2.84 14.73
C TRP A 204 12.50 -3.30 15.74
N ASN A 205 13.79 -3.06 15.45
CA ASN A 205 14.88 -3.42 16.34
C ASN A 205 14.76 -2.68 17.68
N VAL A 206 14.57 -1.36 17.63
CA VAL A 206 14.43 -0.56 18.85
C VAL A 206 13.14 -0.93 19.60
N ARG A 207 12.04 -1.17 18.90
CA ARG A 207 10.78 -1.57 19.52
C ARG A 207 10.90 -2.89 20.30
N PHE A 208 11.55 -3.89 19.74
CA PHE A 208 11.73 -5.18 20.39
C PHE A 208 12.69 -5.06 21.59
N ASN A 209 13.78 -4.33 21.44
CA ASN A 209 14.71 -4.05 22.54
C ASN A 209 14.04 -3.32 23.71
N LEU A 210 13.22 -2.31 23.42
CA LEU A 210 12.49 -1.58 24.45
C LEU A 210 11.52 -2.49 25.21
N LEU A 211 10.76 -3.35 24.52
CA LEU A 211 9.83 -4.28 25.16
C LEU A 211 10.55 -5.21 26.16
N GLU A 212 11.66 -5.81 25.74
CA GLU A 212 12.46 -6.69 26.61
C GLU A 212 13.04 -5.93 27.80
N ARG A 213 13.61 -4.76 27.56
CA ARG A 213 14.21 -3.93 28.60
C ARG A 213 13.18 -3.38 29.59
N TYR A 214 11.96 -3.07 29.14
CA TYR A 214 10.88 -2.67 30.05
C TYR A 214 10.51 -3.79 31.00
N LYS A 215 10.41 -5.03 30.50
CA LYS A 215 10.15 -6.19 31.37
C LYS A 215 11.26 -6.37 32.40
N ASN A 216 12.52 -6.36 31.96
CA ASN A 216 13.67 -6.58 32.84
C ASN A 216 13.80 -5.52 33.93
N ILE A 217 13.67 -4.22 33.55
CA ILE A 217 13.81 -3.14 34.55
C ILE A 217 12.67 -3.15 35.59
N PHE A 218 11.47 -3.58 35.18
CA PHE A 218 10.34 -3.71 36.09
C PHE A 218 10.57 -4.86 37.09
N ASP A 219 11.03 -6.02 36.62
CA ASP A 219 11.35 -7.17 37.48
C ASP A 219 12.43 -6.81 38.49
N GLU A 220 13.53 -6.18 38.05
CA GLU A 220 14.64 -5.76 38.92
C GLU A 220 14.21 -4.76 40.00
N ASN A 221 13.17 -3.97 39.76
CA ASN A 221 12.73 -2.91 40.66
C ASN A 221 11.42 -3.23 41.38
N GLY A 222 10.90 -4.44 41.25
CA GLY A 222 9.69 -4.90 41.95
C GLY A 222 8.42 -4.21 41.46
N ILE A 223 8.35 -3.76 40.19
CA ILE A 223 7.12 -3.31 39.53
C ILE A 223 6.43 -4.51 38.92
N GLU A 224 5.25 -4.83 39.40
CA GLU A 224 4.48 -5.98 38.95
C GLU A 224 3.81 -5.67 37.58
N ILE A 225 3.98 -6.58 36.63
CA ILE A 225 3.13 -6.68 35.45
C ILE A 225 2.07 -7.75 35.75
N PRO A 226 0.83 -7.36 36.05
CA PRO A 226 -0.14 -8.28 36.62
C PRO A 226 -0.69 -9.25 35.57
N PHE A 227 -1.03 -10.45 36.01
CA PHE A 227 -1.96 -11.31 35.29
C PHE A 227 -3.37 -10.76 35.42
N ASN A 228 -4.30 -11.31 34.65
CA ASN A 228 -5.72 -10.97 34.84
C ASN A 228 -6.16 -11.31 36.28
N GLN A 229 -6.76 -10.32 36.96
CA GLN A 229 -7.24 -10.42 38.30
C GLN A 229 -8.73 -10.78 38.31
N LEU A 230 -9.14 -11.62 39.25
CA LEU A 230 -10.54 -11.99 39.46
C LEU A 230 -10.85 -11.98 40.97
N ASP A 231 -11.75 -11.13 41.38
CA ASP A 231 -12.28 -11.11 42.73
C ASP A 231 -13.42 -12.11 42.86
N VAL A 232 -13.23 -13.15 43.72
CA VAL A 232 -14.24 -14.16 43.96
C VAL A 232 -14.81 -14.02 45.35
N HIS A 233 -16.09 -13.62 45.45
CA HIS A 233 -16.82 -13.58 46.69
C HIS A 233 -17.52 -14.93 46.91
N MET A 234 -16.98 -15.78 47.79
CA MET A 234 -17.69 -17.00 48.23
C MET A 234 -18.76 -16.60 49.22
N LYS A 235 -20.03 -17.03 48.98
CA LYS A 235 -21.15 -16.86 49.90
C LYS A 235 -21.21 -17.97 50.91
#